data_de6fa154d78c62a4d0d37b67689df657
#
_entry.id   de6fa154d78c62a4d0d37b67689df657
#
_cell.length_a   1.000
_cell.length_b   1.000
_cell.length_c   1.000
_cell.angle_alpha   90.00
_cell.angle_beta   90.00
_cell.angle_gamma   90.00
#
_symmetry.space_group_name_H-M   'P 1'
#
loop_
_entity.id
_entity.type
_entity.pdbx_description
1 polymer ?
#
loop_
_entity_poly.entity_id
_entity_poly.type
_entity_poly.pdbx_seq_one_letter_code
_entity_poly.pdbx_strand_id
1 'polypeptide(L)'
;MMRFEVLYATPPTGQRVFIGPKDFDVLESVDRDLVRTIHYGMFSFLAVPLLRSLKWIDSFVGNYGWSIIILTILINVAMFPLKHKSVVSMRRMQELQPQVKAIQDRYSKMKMTDPGRSKMNEEMMALYKEKGVNPASGCVPMLLTMPVLFAFYAMLSVAVEIRGEPWAMWITDLSQHDPFYITPVLMGATMFWQQSMTPVADPAQQKVMMLTPIMFLVFFLWAPSGLVLYWLTSNLIGIGQQYATNRMIGKPIGKAPRPPAERKVKQAGAGQSDGARGGK
;
A
#
# COMPACT_ATOMS: atom_id res chain seq x y z
N MET A 1 -41.13 11.51 -5.78
CA MET A 1 -41.31 11.93 -4.38
C MET A 1 -41.73 10.70 -3.59
N MET A 2 -40.83 10.14 -2.74
CA MET A 2 -41.18 8.97 -1.94
C MET A 2 -41.97 9.44 -0.72
N ARG A 3 -43.14 8.85 -0.49
CA ARG A 3 -43.97 9.10 0.67
C ARG A 3 -43.72 7.99 1.66
N PHE A 4 -43.26 8.34 2.86
CA PHE A 4 -43.09 7.40 3.99
C PHE A 4 -44.23 7.62 4.97
N GLU A 5 -44.99 6.57 5.26
CA GLU A 5 -46.00 6.57 6.31
C GLU A 5 -45.44 5.82 7.51
N VAL A 6 -45.38 6.48 8.66
CA VAL A 6 -44.99 5.86 9.93
C VAL A 6 -46.24 5.70 10.77
N LEU A 7 -46.65 4.44 11.00
CA LEU A 7 -47.81 4.10 11.82
C LEU A 7 -47.37 3.85 13.24
N TYR A 8 -47.95 4.59 14.18
CA TYR A 8 -47.74 4.40 15.63
C TYR A 8 -49.00 3.90 16.27
N ALA A 9 -48.88 2.94 17.19
CA ALA A 9 -49.99 2.47 18.03
C ALA A 9 -50.44 3.52 19.06
N THR A 10 -49.53 4.39 19.48
CA THR A 10 -49.80 5.56 20.34
C THR A 10 -48.98 6.74 19.79
N PRO A 11 -49.56 7.98 19.76
CA PRO A 11 -48.80 9.13 19.27
C PRO A 11 -47.58 9.37 20.13
N PRO A 12 -46.34 9.36 19.55
CA PRO A 12 -45.14 9.59 20.32
C PRO A 12 -45.04 11.06 20.70
N THR A 13 -45.03 11.31 22.01
CA THR A 13 -44.81 12.67 22.53
C THR A 13 -43.31 12.98 22.47
N GLY A 14 -42.96 14.03 21.73
CA GLY A 14 -41.59 14.56 21.70
C GLY A 14 -40.61 13.91 20.73
N GLN A 15 -41.06 13.07 19.79
CA GLN A 15 -40.18 12.53 18.74
C GLN A 15 -39.93 13.57 17.65
N ARG A 16 -38.66 13.73 17.28
CA ARG A 16 -38.23 14.53 16.12
C ARG A 16 -37.81 13.59 15.01
N VAL A 17 -38.32 13.80 13.80
CA VAL A 17 -37.92 13.05 12.61
C VAL A 17 -37.08 13.98 11.74
N PHE A 18 -35.85 13.56 11.48
CA PHE A 18 -34.98 14.25 10.53
C PHE A 18 -35.09 13.58 9.16
N ILE A 19 -35.37 14.37 8.14
CA ILE A 19 -35.40 13.95 6.73
C ILE A 19 -34.44 14.87 5.97
N GLY A 20 -33.26 14.36 5.60
CA GLY A 20 -32.24 15.15 4.92
C GLY A 20 -31.04 14.30 4.50
N PRO A 21 -30.04 14.92 3.88
CA PRO A 21 -28.79 14.24 3.52
C PRO A 21 -28.04 13.81 4.79
N LYS A 22 -27.31 12.70 4.71
CA LYS A 22 -26.41 12.25 5.76
C LYS A 22 -25.07 13.01 5.73
N ASP A 23 -25.16 14.34 5.67
CA ASP A 23 -24.03 15.23 5.77
C ASP A 23 -23.60 15.35 7.24
N PHE A 24 -22.29 15.32 7.49
CA PHE A 24 -21.73 15.31 8.84
C PHE A 24 -22.11 16.58 9.63
N ASP A 25 -21.95 17.75 9.02
CA ASP A 25 -22.20 19.06 9.68
C ASP A 25 -23.68 19.29 9.88
N VAL A 26 -24.52 18.92 8.89
CA VAL A 26 -25.98 19.04 9.00
C VAL A 26 -26.50 18.17 10.14
N LEU A 27 -26.03 16.91 10.24
CA LEU A 27 -26.44 16.02 11.33
C LEU A 27 -25.94 16.52 12.69
N GLU A 28 -24.68 17.00 12.78
CA GLU A 28 -24.10 17.54 14.02
C GLU A 28 -24.83 18.80 14.48
N SER A 29 -25.31 19.63 13.55
CA SER A 29 -26.09 20.84 13.86
C SER A 29 -27.48 20.55 14.42
N VAL A 30 -28.09 19.42 14.03
CA VAL A 30 -29.42 19.00 14.50
C VAL A 30 -29.32 18.26 15.83
N ASP A 31 -28.46 17.22 15.88
CA ASP A 31 -28.18 16.46 17.09
C ASP A 31 -26.86 15.68 16.91
N ARG A 32 -25.97 15.73 17.89
CA ARG A 32 -24.69 15.00 17.88
C ARG A 32 -24.86 13.48 17.78
N ASP A 33 -25.96 12.95 18.32
CA ASP A 33 -26.22 11.51 18.22
C ASP A 33 -26.61 11.06 16.81
N LEU A 34 -27.16 11.97 15.98
CA LEU A 34 -27.44 11.67 14.58
C LEU A 34 -26.19 11.41 13.75
N VAL A 35 -25.04 11.98 14.12
CA VAL A 35 -23.74 11.69 13.46
C VAL A 35 -23.39 10.20 13.54
N ARG A 36 -23.81 9.50 14.59
CA ARG A 36 -23.60 8.05 14.75
C ARG A 36 -24.38 7.21 13.71
N THR A 37 -25.34 7.80 13.01
CA THR A 37 -26.04 7.13 11.90
C THR A 37 -25.18 7.01 10.65
N ILE A 38 -24.05 7.73 10.58
CA ILE A 38 -23.06 7.59 9.51
C ILE A 38 -22.11 6.45 9.89
N HIS A 39 -22.28 5.32 9.19
CA HIS A 39 -21.47 4.14 9.46
C HIS A 39 -20.20 4.12 8.60
N TYR A 40 -19.07 4.54 9.17
CA TYR A 40 -17.74 4.40 8.56
C TYR A 40 -17.10 3.01 8.79
N GLY A 41 -17.88 2.05 9.35
CA GLY A 41 -17.40 0.70 9.65
C GLY A 41 -16.38 0.66 10.78
N MET A 42 -15.55 -0.39 10.78
CA MET A 42 -14.55 -0.66 11.82
C MET A 42 -13.49 0.46 11.96
N PHE A 43 -13.24 1.20 10.89
CA PHE A 43 -12.24 2.26 10.85
C PHE A 43 -12.81 3.66 11.13
N SER A 44 -14.01 3.78 11.71
CA SER A 44 -14.66 5.06 12.06
C SER A 44 -13.75 5.98 12.88
N PHE A 45 -12.96 5.40 13.81
CA PHE A 45 -12.02 6.13 14.66
C PHE A 45 -10.94 6.88 13.86
N LEU A 46 -10.65 6.44 12.63
CA LEU A 46 -9.70 7.07 11.72
C LEU A 46 -10.41 7.86 10.63
N ALA A 47 -11.55 7.37 10.12
CA ALA A 47 -12.31 8.01 9.04
C ALA A 47 -12.87 9.39 9.47
N VAL A 48 -13.39 9.51 10.68
CA VAL A 48 -13.94 10.78 11.19
C VAL A 48 -12.88 11.89 11.33
N PRO A 49 -11.71 11.65 11.96
CA PRO A 49 -10.63 12.63 11.94
C PRO A 49 -10.14 12.99 10.54
N LEU A 50 -10.07 12.00 9.62
CA LEU A 50 -9.68 12.26 8.24
C LEU A 50 -10.69 13.18 7.53
N LEU A 51 -11.99 12.94 7.69
CA LEU A 51 -13.04 13.80 7.13
C LEU A 51 -12.94 15.23 7.67
N ARG A 52 -12.80 15.38 8.99
CA ARG A 52 -12.64 16.71 9.62
C ARG A 52 -11.39 17.43 9.08
N SER A 53 -10.27 16.72 8.96
CA SER A 53 -9.04 17.28 8.40
C SER A 53 -9.22 17.67 6.93
N LEU A 54 -9.93 16.84 6.15
CA LEU A 54 -10.23 17.10 4.75
C LEU A 54 -11.08 18.39 4.62
N LYS A 55 -12.16 18.52 5.39
CA LYS A 55 -13.04 19.71 5.41
C LYS A 55 -12.28 20.97 5.87
N TRP A 56 -11.42 20.82 6.86
CA TRP A 56 -10.58 21.93 7.34
C TRP A 56 -9.62 22.40 6.23
N ILE A 57 -8.96 21.50 5.52
CA ILE A 57 -8.09 21.85 4.39
C ILE A 57 -8.92 22.50 3.29
N ASP A 58 -10.11 21.95 2.98
CA ASP A 58 -11.00 22.45 1.95
C ASP A 58 -11.47 23.87 2.22
N SER A 59 -11.68 24.25 3.47
CA SER A 59 -12.04 25.62 3.85
C SER A 59 -11.02 26.68 3.43
N PHE A 60 -9.76 26.30 3.15
CA PHE A 60 -8.71 27.20 2.63
C PHE A 60 -8.49 27.04 1.13
N VAL A 61 -8.68 25.81 0.61
CA VAL A 61 -8.34 25.46 -0.78
C VAL A 61 -9.55 25.64 -1.71
N GLY A 62 -10.76 25.39 -1.20
CA GLY A 62 -12.01 25.49 -1.95
C GLY A 62 -12.14 24.45 -3.07
N ASN A 63 -11.47 23.28 -2.95
CA ASN A 63 -11.56 22.19 -3.89
C ASN A 63 -11.17 20.86 -3.23
N TYR A 64 -12.11 19.95 -3.13
CA TYR A 64 -11.91 18.65 -2.45
C TYR A 64 -10.81 17.78 -3.07
N GLY A 65 -10.60 17.85 -4.39
CA GLY A 65 -9.54 17.08 -5.04
C GLY A 65 -8.16 17.52 -4.60
N TRP A 66 -7.90 18.83 -4.55
CA TRP A 66 -6.65 19.37 -4.01
C TRP A 66 -6.53 19.13 -2.51
N SER A 67 -7.62 19.18 -1.78
CA SER A 67 -7.67 18.88 -0.35
C SER A 67 -7.28 17.43 -0.05
N ILE A 68 -7.72 16.46 -0.90
CA ILE A 68 -7.30 15.06 -0.84
C ILE A 68 -5.79 14.94 -1.08
N ILE A 69 -5.25 15.63 -2.07
CA ILE A 69 -3.81 15.62 -2.38
C ILE A 69 -3.00 16.13 -1.17
N ILE A 70 -3.37 17.29 -0.63
CA ILE A 70 -2.67 17.89 0.52
C ILE A 70 -2.74 16.99 1.74
N LEU A 71 -3.92 16.48 2.09
CA LEU A 71 -4.11 15.55 3.21
C LEU A 71 -3.26 14.29 3.03
N THR A 72 -3.21 13.75 1.81
CA THR A 72 -2.38 12.58 1.48
C THR A 72 -0.89 12.87 1.67
N ILE A 73 -0.42 14.04 1.27
CA ILE A 73 0.97 14.49 1.48
C ILE A 73 1.28 14.52 2.98
N LEU A 74 0.44 15.17 3.77
CA LEU A 74 0.63 15.31 5.22
C LEU A 74 0.72 13.95 5.91
N ILE A 75 -0.19 13.04 5.58
CA ILE A 75 -0.19 11.68 6.15
C ILE A 75 1.09 10.93 5.75
N ASN A 76 1.48 10.97 4.47
CA ASN A 76 2.68 10.29 4.00
C ASN A 76 3.96 10.86 4.63
N VAL A 77 4.03 12.18 4.84
CA VAL A 77 5.15 12.84 5.55
C VAL A 77 5.19 12.40 7.01
N ALA A 78 4.06 12.38 7.70
CA ALA A 78 3.98 11.92 9.09
C ALA A 78 4.39 10.43 9.23
N MET A 79 4.05 9.60 8.25
CA MET A 79 4.41 8.17 8.22
C MET A 79 5.84 7.90 7.73
N PHE A 80 6.54 8.89 7.18
CA PHE A 80 7.86 8.71 6.56
C PHE A 80 8.90 8.07 7.49
N PRO A 81 9.08 8.50 8.76
CA PRO A 81 10.11 7.92 9.62
C PRO A 81 9.92 6.42 9.86
N LEU A 82 8.65 5.98 9.92
CA LEU A 82 8.33 4.57 10.12
C LEU A 82 8.54 3.76 8.83
N LYS A 83 8.13 4.31 7.69
CA LYS A 83 8.40 3.71 6.36
C LYS A 83 9.90 3.60 6.09
N HIS A 84 10.68 4.64 6.42
CA HIS A 84 12.13 4.64 6.26
C HIS A 84 12.79 3.52 7.07
N LYS A 85 12.47 3.37 8.36
CA LYS A 85 12.97 2.27 9.20
C LYS A 85 12.67 0.89 8.62
N SER A 86 11.47 0.71 8.06
CA SER A 86 11.07 -0.55 7.44
C SER A 86 11.87 -0.85 6.17
N VAL A 87 12.09 0.15 5.29
CA VAL A 87 12.91 -0.01 4.09
C VAL A 87 14.36 -0.36 4.44
N VAL A 88 14.92 0.29 5.48
CA VAL A 88 16.28 -0.04 5.99
C VAL A 88 16.36 -1.49 6.45
N SER A 89 15.36 -1.94 7.23
CA SER A 89 15.32 -3.32 7.73
C SER A 89 15.18 -4.34 6.58
N MET A 90 14.36 -4.02 5.59
CA MET A 90 14.16 -4.85 4.40
C MET A 90 15.44 -4.99 3.56
N ARG A 91 16.24 -3.93 3.44
CA ARG A 91 17.56 -4.00 2.79
C ARG A 91 18.53 -4.91 3.54
N ARG A 92 18.60 -4.80 4.86
CA ARG A 92 19.42 -5.72 5.67
C ARG A 92 19.02 -7.18 5.47
N MET A 93 17.71 -7.43 5.32
CA MET A 93 17.21 -8.76 5.02
C MET A 93 17.63 -9.23 3.62
N GLN A 94 17.65 -8.35 2.61
CA GLN A 94 18.17 -8.67 1.27
C GLN A 94 19.67 -9.05 1.30
N GLU A 95 20.47 -8.41 2.14
CA GLU A 95 21.89 -8.73 2.30
C GLU A 95 22.11 -10.15 2.84
N LEU A 96 21.16 -10.67 3.62
CA LEU A 96 21.21 -12.03 4.16
C LEU A 96 20.70 -13.10 3.18
N GLN A 97 20.13 -12.70 2.03
CA GLN A 97 19.57 -13.63 1.02
C GLN A 97 20.50 -14.76 0.60
N PRO A 98 21.83 -14.54 0.35
CA PRO A 98 22.71 -15.65 -0.01
C PRO A 98 22.84 -16.67 1.10
N GLN A 99 22.82 -16.26 2.38
CA GLN A 99 22.87 -17.17 3.53
C GLN A 99 21.54 -17.91 3.72
N VAL A 100 20.42 -17.21 3.59
CA VAL A 100 19.07 -17.81 3.61
C VAL A 100 18.91 -18.84 2.49
N LYS A 101 19.36 -18.50 1.28
CA LYS A 101 19.33 -19.43 0.15
C LYS A 101 20.18 -20.68 0.40
N ALA A 102 21.38 -20.53 0.98
CA ALA A 102 22.23 -21.65 1.33
C ALA A 102 21.56 -22.59 2.37
N ILE A 103 20.77 -22.05 3.30
CA ILE A 103 19.95 -22.83 4.21
C ILE A 103 18.85 -23.56 3.41
N GLN A 104 18.06 -22.84 2.61
CA GLN A 104 16.99 -23.41 1.81
C GLN A 104 17.45 -24.52 0.86
N ASP A 105 18.61 -24.34 0.22
CA ASP A 105 19.19 -25.32 -0.70
C ASP A 105 19.56 -26.63 0.01
N ARG A 106 20.03 -26.58 1.28
CA ARG A 106 20.31 -27.79 2.09
C ARG A 106 19.05 -28.64 2.34
N TYR A 107 17.90 -27.98 2.46
CA TYR A 107 16.61 -28.62 2.74
C TYR A 107 15.72 -28.77 1.49
N SER A 108 16.21 -28.42 0.30
CA SER A 108 15.42 -28.34 -0.94
C SER A 108 14.82 -29.69 -1.38
N LYS A 109 15.48 -30.81 -1.01
CA LYS A 109 15.02 -32.17 -1.35
C LYS A 109 13.95 -32.72 -0.42
N MET A 110 13.62 -32.03 0.68
CA MET A 110 12.64 -32.47 1.66
C MET A 110 11.21 -32.10 1.24
N LYS A 111 10.27 -33.04 1.46
CA LYS A 111 8.84 -32.79 1.19
C LYS A 111 8.27 -31.75 2.15
N MET A 112 7.14 -31.13 1.76
CA MET A 112 6.48 -30.08 2.58
C MET A 112 6.08 -30.57 3.98
N THR A 113 5.80 -31.83 4.15
CA THR A 113 5.37 -32.49 5.39
C THR A 113 6.50 -33.06 6.23
N ASP A 114 7.76 -32.90 5.79
CA ASP A 114 8.92 -33.44 6.48
C ASP A 114 9.27 -32.62 7.73
N PRO A 115 9.53 -33.26 8.90
CA PRO A 115 10.00 -32.56 10.11
C PRO A 115 11.26 -31.74 9.90
N GLY A 116 12.06 -32.05 8.87
CA GLY A 116 13.24 -31.27 8.50
C GLY A 116 12.93 -29.83 8.10
N ARG A 117 11.71 -29.54 7.64
CA ARG A 117 11.30 -28.17 7.35
C ARG A 117 11.16 -27.27 8.58
N SER A 118 10.79 -27.85 9.73
CA SER A 118 10.81 -27.12 11.01
C SER A 118 12.23 -26.68 11.34
N LYS A 119 13.22 -27.58 11.19
CA LYS A 119 14.64 -27.25 11.40
C LYS A 119 15.15 -26.16 10.46
N MET A 120 14.74 -26.20 9.18
CA MET A 120 15.06 -25.13 8.22
C MET A 120 14.55 -23.77 8.71
N ASN A 121 13.29 -23.70 9.17
CA ASN A 121 12.72 -22.47 9.70
C ASN A 121 13.43 -22.01 10.98
N GLU A 122 13.80 -22.94 11.87
CA GLU A 122 14.58 -22.65 13.08
C GLU A 122 15.96 -22.07 12.74
N GLU A 123 16.68 -22.67 11.78
CA GLU A 123 17.98 -22.14 11.32
C GLU A 123 17.84 -20.75 10.67
N MET A 124 16.80 -20.53 9.86
CA MET A 124 16.53 -19.21 9.28
C MET A 124 16.22 -18.17 10.36
N MET A 125 15.38 -18.51 11.34
CA MET A 125 15.05 -17.62 12.45
C MET A 125 16.25 -17.34 13.35
N ALA A 126 17.11 -18.35 13.60
CA ALA A 126 18.36 -18.18 14.33
C ALA A 126 19.31 -17.23 13.58
N LEU A 127 19.44 -17.37 12.25
CA LEU A 127 20.24 -16.45 11.42
C LEU A 127 19.72 -15.01 11.51
N TYR A 128 18.41 -14.80 11.38
CA TYR A 128 17.83 -13.47 11.48
C TYR A 128 18.05 -12.85 12.87
N LYS A 129 17.92 -13.66 13.93
CA LYS A 129 18.16 -13.22 15.32
C LYS A 129 19.64 -12.88 15.55
N GLU A 130 20.57 -13.70 15.06
CA GLU A 130 22.02 -13.44 15.13
C GLU A 130 22.41 -12.12 14.45
N LYS A 131 21.82 -11.86 13.28
CA LYS A 131 22.09 -10.63 12.51
C LYS A 131 21.24 -9.42 12.94
N GLY A 132 20.41 -9.57 13.97
CA GLY A 132 19.56 -8.50 14.51
C GLY A 132 18.52 -7.98 13.50
N VAL A 133 18.06 -8.84 12.57
CA VAL A 133 17.08 -8.49 11.54
C VAL A 133 15.74 -9.14 11.86
N ASN A 134 14.67 -8.35 11.85
CA ASN A 134 13.31 -8.87 12.07
C ASN A 134 12.61 -9.14 10.73
N PRO A 135 12.28 -10.39 10.39
CA PRO A 135 11.59 -10.72 9.14
C PRO A 135 10.19 -10.09 9.03
N ALA A 136 9.53 -9.80 10.14
CA ALA A 136 8.24 -9.12 10.15
C ALA A 136 8.32 -7.65 9.72
N SER A 137 9.51 -7.04 9.72
CA SER A 137 9.66 -5.63 9.34
C SER A 137 9.29 -5.35 7.87
N GLY A 138 9.29 -6.36 7.01
CA GLY A 138 8.89 -6.25 5.61
C GLY A 138 7.39 -6.03 5.41
N CYS A 139 6.54 -6.53 6.31
CA CYS A 139 5.08 -6.35 6.23
C CYS A 139 4.59 -5.10 6.98
N VAL A 140 5.42 -4.45 7.81
CA VAL A 140 5.03 -3.26 8.59
C VAL A 140 4.48 -2.13 7.74
N PRO A 141 5.07 -1.74 6.58
CA PRO A 141 4.48 -0.71 5.74
C PRO A 141 3.05 -1.04 5.27
N MET A 142 2.82 -2.30 4.91
CA MET A 142 1.51 -2.76 4.46
C MET A 142 0.49 -2.69 5.62
N LEU A 143 0.83 -3.22 6.79
CA LEU A 143 -0.03 -3.18 7.98
C LEU A 143 -0.37 -1.76 8.41
N LEU A 144 0.53 -0.81 8.20
CA LEU A 144 0.33 0.59 8.53
C LEU A 144 -0.54 1.32 7.49
N THR A 145 -0.37 0.97 6.21
CA THR A 145 -1.07 1.62 5.10
C THR A 145 -2.52 1.13 4.97
N MET A 146 -2.79 -0.15 5.28
CA MET A 146 -4.12 -0.75 5.14
C MET A 146 -5.21 -0.04 5.96
N PRO A 147 -5.04 0.26 7.27
CA PRO A 147 -6.05 0.99 8.03
C PRO A 147 -6.35 2.38 7.45
N VAL A 148 -5.32 3.09 6.99
CA VAL A 148 -5.47 4.42 6.37
C VAL A 148 -6.26 4.30 5.07
N LEU A 149 -5.93 3.29 4.23
CA LEU A 149 -6.64 3.03 3.00
C LEU A 149 -8.13 2.74 3.24
N PHE A 150 -8.43 1.81 4.15
CA PHE A 150 -9.82 1.46 4.46
C PHE A 150 -10.59 2.63 5.07
N ALA A 151 -9.93 3.45 5.89
CA ALA A 151 -10.54 4.65 6.44
C ALA A 151 -10.84 5.68 5.34
N PHE A 152 -9.91 5.90 4.40
CA PHE A 152 -10.14 6.74 3.22
C PHE A 152 -11.26 6.20 2.34
N TYR A 153 -11.24 4.90 2.05
CA TYR A 153 -12.31 4.27 1.28
C TYR A 153 -13.67 4.44 1.96
N ALA A 154 -13.76 4.16 3.26
CA ALA A 154 -14.99 4.32 4.03
C ALA A 154 -15.47 5.78 4.03
N MET A 155 -14.54 6.73 4.25
CA MET A 155 -14.81 8.16 4.22
C MET A 155 -15.35 8.59 2.85
N LEU A 156 -14.62 8.30 1.78
CA LEU A 156 -14.99 8.75 0.41
C LEU A 156 -16.27 8.07 -0.11
N SER A 157 -16.57 6.83 0.33
CA SER A 157 -17.77 6.11 -0.09
C SER A 157 -19.05 6.64 0.58
N VAL A 158 -18.92 7.21 1.78
CA VAL A 158 -20.04 7.65 2.61
C VAL A 158 -20.20 9.17 2.61
N ALA A 159 -19.10 9.91 2.41
CA ALA A 159 -19.11 11.36 2.43
C ALA A 159 -19.98 11.93 1.30
N VAL A 160 -21.08 12.54 1.67
CA VAL A 160 -22.00 13.22 0.75
C VAL A 160 -21.36 14.49 0.20
N GLU A 161 -20.46 15.08 0.94
CA GLU A 161 -19.74 16.33 0.66
C GLU A 161 -18.89 16.26 -0.63
N ILE A 162 -18.47 15.06 -1.02
CA ILE A 162 -17.60 14.86 -2.21
C ILE A 162 -18.41 14.58 -3.48
N ARG A 163 -19.72 14.34 -3.32
CA ARG A 163 -20.60 14.01 -4.45
C ARG A 163 -20.88 15.24 -5.32
N GLY A 164 -20.57 15.10 -6.60
CA GLY A 164 -20.71 16.20 -7.57
C GLY A 164 -19.60 17.23 -7.49
N GLU A 165 -18.60 17.04 -6.61
CA GLU A 165 -17.48 17.95 -6.48
C GLU A 165 -16.43 17.68 -7.58
N PRO A 166 -16.08 18.68 -8.39
CA PRO A 166 -15.07 18.55 -9.42
C PRO A 166 -13.66 18.65 -8.81
N TRP A 167 -12.68 18.01 -9.48
CA TRP A 167 -11.27 18.26 -9.18
C TRP A 167 -10.64 19.17 -10.22
N ALA A 168 -10.35 18.63 -11.39
CA ALA A 168 -9.67 19.34 -12.47
C ALA A 168 -9.98 18.69 -13.83
N MET A 169 -9.94 19.51 -14.90
CA MET A 169 -10.09 19.08 -16.29
C MET A 169 -11.34 18.21 -16.51
N TRP A 170 -11.14 16.89 -16.70
CA TRP A 170 -12.21 15.94 -17.05
C TRP A 170 -12.89 15.28 -15.83
N ILE A 171 -12.34 15.42 -14.62
CA ILE A 171 -12.96 14.88 -13.41
C ILE A 171 -13.93 15.89 -12.86
N THR A 172 -15.20 15.69 -13.18
CA THR A 172 -16.32 16.55 -12.78
C THR A 172 -17.01 16.10 -11.50
N ASP A 173 -16.76 14.86 -11.05
CA ASP A 173 -17.33 14.28 -9.83
C ASP A 173 -16.33 13.29 -9.22
N LEU A 174 -15.78 13.66 -8.05
CA LEU A 174 -14.82 12.83 -7.31
C LEU A 174 -15.42 11.53 -6.75
N SER A 175 -16.77 11.47 -6.64
CA SER A 175 -17.47 10.27 -6.17
C SER A 175 -17.69 9.23 -7.28
N GLN A 176 -17.52 9.62 -8.55
CA GLN A 176 -17.66 8.76 -9.72
C GLN A 176 -16.29 8.26 -10.21
N HIS A 177 -16.31 7.20 -11.04
CA HIS A 177 -15.10 6.74 -11.70
C HIS A 177 -14.59 7.75 -12.73
N ASP A 178 -13.31 7.72 -13.04
CA ASP A 178 -12.71 8.55 -14.09
C ASP A 178 -13.27 8.15 -15.48
N PRO A 179 -13.97 9.04 -16.19
CA PRO A 179 -14.59 8.71 -17.46
C PRO A 179 -13.60 8.32 -18.56
N PHE A 180 -12.35 8.79 -18.48
CA PHE A 180 -11.29 8.48 -19.44
C PHE A 180 -10.28 7.45 -18.93
N TYR A 181 -10.43 6.94 -17.70
CA TYR A 181 -9.54 5.97 -17.07
C TYR A 181 -8.07 6.41 -17.00
N ILE A 182 -7.78 7.71 -17.16
CA ILE A 182 -6.41 8.25 -17.15
C ILE A 182 -5.81 8.09 -15.75
N THR A 183 -6.54 8.48 -14.71
CA THR A 183 -6.02 8.43 -13.34
C THR A 183 -5.79 6.99 -12.84
N PRO A 184 -6.65 5.98 -13.11
CA PRO A 184 -6.34 4.59 -12.78
C PRO A 184 -5.12 4.04 -13.52
N VAL A 185 -4.95 4.38 -14.80
CA VAL A 185 -3.79 3.93 -15.58
C VAL A 185 -2.51 4.54 -15.04
N LEU A 186 -2.49 5.84 -14.75
CA LEU A 186 -1.35 6.51 -14.11
C LEU A 186 -1.06 5.92 -12.73
N MET A 187 -2.09 5.63 -11.95
CA MET A 187 -1.96 4.98 -10.65
C MET A 187 -1.32 3.60 -10.78
N GLY A 188 -1.78 2.76 -11.73
CA GLY A 188 -1.19 1.45 -12.00
C GLY A 188 0.28 1.54 -12.44
N ALA A 189 0.60 2.48 -13.33
CA ALA A 189 1.97 2.73 -13.79
C ALA A 189 2.90 3.18 -12.65
N THR A 190 2.46 4.11 -11.82
CA THR A 190 3.23 4.58 -10.66
C THR A 190 3.38 3.49 -9.59
N MET A 191 2.36 2.65 -9.40
CA MET A 191 2.41 1.51 -8.50
C MET A 191 3.44 0.48 -8.98
N PHE A 192 3.45 0.17 -10.28
CA PHE A 192 4.45 -0.71 -10.88
C PHE A 192 5.87 -0.14 -10.71
N TRP A 193 6.06 1.16 -10.94
CA TRP A 193 7.34 1.83 -10.74
C TRP A 193 7.78 1.75 -9.28
N GLN A 194 6.90 2.09 -8.34
CA GLN A 194 7.19 2.01 -6.91
C GLN A 194 7.57 0.59 -6.50
N GLN A 195 6.84 -0.42 -7.01
CA GLN A 195 7.09 -1.83 -6.74
C GLN A 195 8.48 -2.27 -7.23
N SER A 196 8.90 -1.80 -8.40
CA SER A 196 10.22 -2.13 -8.97
C SER A 196 11.39 -1.57 -8.16
N MET A 197 11.15 -0.49 -7.39
CA MET A 197 12.14 0.14 -6.51
C MET A 197 12.19 -0.49 -5.11
N THR A 198 11.14 -1.23 -4.73
CA THR A 198 11.01 -1.79 -3.38
C THR A 198 11.89 -3.04 -3.25
N PRO A 199 12.78 -3.10 -2.25
CA PRO A 199 13.58 -4.27 -2.01
C PRO A 199 12.70 -5.45 -1.55
N VAL A 200 12.84 -6.60 -2.20
CA VAL A 200 12.13 -7.83 -1.85
C VAL A 200 13.14 -8.90 -1.50
N ALA A 201 12.90 -9.62 -0.42
CA ALA A 201 13.84 -10.62 0.07
C ALA A 201 13.81 -11.91 -0.74
N ASP A 202 12.63 -12.33 -1.23
CA ASP A 202 12.44 -13.58 -1.96
C ASP A 202 12.10 -13.33 -3.44
N PRO A 203 12.83 -13.93 -4.41
CA PRO A 203 12.54 -13.83 -5.83
C PRO A 203 11.14 -14.37 -6.23
N ALA A 204 10.63 -15.39 -5.53
CA ALA A 204 9.29 -15.91 -5.77
C ALA A 204 8.22 -14.90 -5.34
N GLN A 205 8.40 -14.28 -4.18
CA GLN A 205 7.55 -13.20 -3.69
C GLN A 205 7.57 -12.00 -4.66
N GLN A 206 8.73 -11.66 -5.23
CA GLN A 206 8.85 -10.56 -6.18
C GLN A 206 7.94 -10.76 -7.40
N LYS A 207 7.86 -11.97 -7.96
CA LYS A 207 6.98 -12.27 -9.10
C LYS A 207 5.51 -12.07 -8.76
N VAL A 208 5.07 -12.52 -7.57
CA VAL A 208 3.69 -12.34 -7.10
C VAL A 208 3.39 -10.85 -6.88
N MET A 209 4.32 -10.12 -6.27
CA MET A 209 4.17 -8.68 -6.03
C MET A 209 4.10 -7.87 -7.33
N MET A 210 4.78 -8.28 -8.40
CA MET A 210 4.70 -7.62 -9.72
C MET A 210 3.35 -7.82 -10.41
N LEU A 211 2.56 -8.81 -10.02
CA LEU A 211 1.19 -9.00 -10.51
C LEU A 211 0.18 -8.09 -9.80
N THR A 212 0.49 -7.68 -8.57
CA THR A 212 -0.38 -6.85 -7.73
C THR A 212 -0.82 -5.54 -8.40
N PRO A 213 0.04 -4.73 -9.07
CA PRO A 213 -0.38 -3.52 -9.76
C PRO A 213 -1.42 -3.75 -10.85
N ILE A 214 -1.35 -4.89 -11.56
CA ILE A 214 -2.31 -5.23 -12.62
C ILE A 214 -3.67 -5.53 -12.00
N MET A 215 -3.70 -6.31 -10.92
CA MET A 215 -4.93 -6.62 -10.19
C MET A 215 -5.58 -5.35 -9.64
N PHE A 216 -4.79 -4.46 -9.04
CA PHE A 216 -5.28 -3.18 -8.52
C PHE A 216 -5.75 -2.26 -9.64
N LEU A 217 -5.04 -2.18 -10.78
CA LEU A 217 -5.48 -1.40 -11.93
C LEU A 217 -6.90 -1.81 -12.34
N VAL A 218 -7.17 -3.11 -12.51
CA VAL A 218 -8.51 -3.61 -12.89
C VAL A 218 -9.55 -3.22 -11.84
N PHE A 219 -9.24 -3.37 -10.56
CA PHE A 219 -10.16 -3.00 -9.47
C PHE A 219 -10.48 -1.50 -9.46
N PHE A 220 -9.48 -0.65 -9.69
CA PHE A 220 -9.62 0.80 -9.62
C PHE A 220 -10.24 1.44 -10.86
N LEU A 221 -10.50 0.69 -11.95
CA LEU A 221 -11.24 1.22 -13.10
C LEU A 221 -12.66 1.67 -12.73
N TRP A 222 -13.27 1.01 -11.75
CA TRP A 222 -14.63 1.33 -11.28
C TRP A 222 -14.64 2.07 -9.93
N ALA A 223 -13.49 2.35 -9.37
CA ALA A 223 -13.41 3.04 -8.09
C ALA A 223 -13.67 4.55 -8.25
N PRO A 224 -14.20 5.22 -7.20
CA PRO A 224 -14.34 6.67 -7.19
C PRO A 224 -13.03 7.39 -7.49
N SER A 225 -13.08 8.44 -8.32
CA SER A 225 -11.90 9.21 -8.73
C SER A 225 -11.13 9.80 -7.54
N GLY A 226 -11.83 10.21 -6.49
CA GLY A 226 -11.19 10.69 -5.26
C GLY A 226 -10.32 9.63 -4.58
N LEU A 227 -10.72 8.35 -4.59
CA LEU A 227 -9.92 7.26 -4.06
C LEU A 227 -8.69 6.97 -4.93
N VAL A 228 -8.87 6.99 -6.25
CA VAL A 228 -7.78 6.83 -7.22
C VAL A 228 -6.76 7.95 -7.06
N LEU A 229 -7.23 9.19 -6.89
CA LEU A 229 -6.41 10.39 -6.67
C LEU A 229 -5.58 10.28 -5.39
N TYR A 230 -6.20 9.84 -4.28
CA TYR A 230 -5.49 9.54 -3.05
C TYR A 230 -4.36 8.51 -3.29
N TRP A 231 -4.67 7.40 -3.97
CA TRP A 231 -3.70 6.33 -4.20
C TRP A 231 -2.57 6.76 -5.14
N LEU A 232 -2.90 7.43 -6.24
CA LEU A 232 -1.93 7.99 -7.18
C LEU A 232 -0.96 8.95 -6.47
N THR A 233 -1.51 9.88 -5.67
CA THR A 233 -0.71 10.83 -4.88
C THR A 233 0.18 10.10 -3.87
N SER A 234 -0.36 9.09 -3.18
CA SER A 234 0.39 8.28 -2.22
C SER A 234 1.55 7.52 -2.88
N ASN A 235 1.33 6.98 -4.10
CA ASN A 235 2.38 6.33 -4.89
C ASN A 235 3.49 7.31 -5.29
N LEU A 236 3.12 8.48 -5.81
CA LEU A 236 4.10 9.50 -6.23
C LEU A 236 4.98 9.95 -5.06
N ILE A 237 4.36 10.21 -3.90
CA ILE A 237 5.11 10.55 -2.69
C ILE A 237 5.94 9.37 -2.21
N GLY A 238 5.40 8.16 -2.27
CA GLY A 238 6.10 6.92 -1.92
C GLY A 238 7.35 6.70 -2.78
N ILE A 239 7.28 6.97 -4.09
CA ILE A 239 8.43 6.95 -5.02
C ILE A 239 9.49 7.95 -4.57
N GLY A 240 9.08 9.20 -4.28
CA GLY A 240 10.00 10.23 -3.78
C GLY A 240 10.65 9.84 -2.46
N GLN A 241 9.87 9.33 -1.51
CA GLN A 241 10.34 8.83 -0.22
C GLN A 241 11.31 7.64 -0.38
N GLN A 242 11.00 6.72 -1.28
CA GLN A 242 11.86 5.58 -1.58
C GLN A 242 13.19 6.02 -2.19
N TYR A 243 13.14 6.98 -3.13
CA TYR A 243 14.34 7.56 -3.72
C TYR A 243 15.20 8.26 -2.68
N ALA A 244 14.61 9.08 -1.82
CA ALA A 244 15.31 9.76 -0.71
C ALA A 244 15.95 8.73 0.24
N THR A 245 15.19 7.72 0.65
CA THR A 245 15.69 6.62 1.49
C THR A 245 16.84 5.88 0.82
N ASN A 246 16.72 5.56 -0.46
CA ASN A 246 17.77 4.88 -1.22
C ASN A 246 19.06 5.72 -1.30
N ARG A 247 18.93 7.04 -1.39
CA ARG A 247 20.09 7.95 -1.40
C ARG A 247 20.76 8.07 -0.03
N MET A 248 19.95 8.06 1.06
CA MET A 248 20.45 8.12 2.44
C MET A 248 21.20 6.84 2.84
N ILE A 249 20.71 5.66 2.43
CA ILE A 249 21.30 4.37 2.80
C ILE A 249 22.53 4.04 1.91
N GLY A 250 22.71 4.74 0.79
CA GLY A 250 23.75 4.45 -0.20
C GLY A 250 23.35 3.39 -1.23
N LYS A 251 24.24 3.11 -2.19
CA LYS A 251 23.99 2.13 -3.25
C LYS A 251 23.69 0.75 -2.66
N PRO A 252 22.75 -0.02 -3.24
CA PRO A 252 22.59 -1.43 -2.90
C PRO A 252 23.95 -2.11 -2.99
N ILE A 253 24.32 -2.88 -1.99
CA ILE A 253 25.50 -3.74 -2.08
C ILE A 253 25.28 -4.61 -3.31
N GLY A 254 26.17 -4.46 -4.28
CA GLY A 254 26.06 -5.08 -5.60
C GLY A 254 25.74 -6.56 -5.51
N LYS A 255 25.18 -7.14 -6.58
CA LYS A 255 24.81 -8.57 -6.68
C LYS A 255 25.68 -9.42 -5.81
N ALA A 256 25.05 -10.16 -4.88
CA ALA A 256 25.76 -11.04 -3.94
C ALA A 256 26.90 -11.78 -4.65
N PRO A 257 28.09 -11.88 -4.05
CA PRO A 257 29.18 -12.62 -4.65
C PRO A 257 28.68 -14.01 -5.03
N ARG A 258 28.91 -14.43 -6.28
CA ARG A 258 28.53 -15.78 -6.72
C ARG A 258 29.07 -16.79 -5.75
N PRO A 259 28.26 -17.81 -5.36
CA PRO A 259 28.74 -18.86 -4.46
C PRO A 259 30.07 -19.45 -4.97
N PRO A 260 30.99 -19.83 -4.09
CA PRO A 260 32.31 -20.33 -4.48
C PRO A 260 32.29 -21.47 -5.50
N ALA A 261 31.23 -22.29 -5.52
CA ALA A 261 31.01 -23.38 -6.49
C ALA A 261 30.86 -22.90 -7.94
N GLU A 262 30.14 -21.79 -8.19
CA GLU A 262 29.96 -21.25 -9.54
C GLU A 262 31.24 -20.55 -10.06
N ARG A 263 32.14 -20.09 -9.19
CA ARG A 263 33.44 -19.55 -9.60
C ARG A 263 34.38 -20.61 -10.15
N LYS A 264 34.36 -21.81 -9.54
CA LYS A 264 35.21 -22.93 -9.97
C LYS A 264 34.79 -23.51 -11.32
N VAL A 265 33.49 -23.57 -11.61
CA VAL A 265 33.00 -24.10 -12.90
C VAL A 265 33.38 -23.20 -14.09
N LYS A 266 33.34 -21.86 -13.93
CA LYS A 266 33.77 -20.96 -15.00
C LYS A 266 35.28 -20.98 -15.29
N GLN A 267 36.13 -21.24 -14.26
CA GLN A 267 37.57 -21.37 -14.44
C GLN A 267 37.95 -22.72 -15.07
N ALA A 268 37.24 -23.79 -14.78
CA ALA A 268 37.44 -25.09 -15.40
C ALA A 268 37.03 -25.12 -16.89
N GLY A 269 35.96 -24.38 -17.27
CA GLY A 269 35.53 -24.29 -18.69
C GLY A 269 36.38 -23.36 -19.55
N ALA A 270 37.11 -22.41 -18.97
CA ALA A 270 38.00 -21.50 -19.73
C ALA A 270 39.37 -22.10 -20.03
N GLY A 271 39.78 -23.14 -19.28
CA GLY A 271 41.05 -23.83 -19.49
C GLY A 271 41.05 -24.96 -20.54
N GLN A 272 39.86 -25.38 -21.02
CA GLN A 272 39.76 -26.51 -21.98
C GLN A 272 39.57 -26.08 -23.43
N SER A 273 39.45 -24.80 -23.77
CA SER A 273 39.26 -24.33 -25.15
C SER A 273 40.55 -23.99 -25.92
N ASP A 274 41.69 -23.96 -25.24
CA ASP A 274 42.98 -23.57 -25.90
C ASP A 274 43.90 -24.75 -26.28
N GLY A 275 43.46 -26.01 -26.05
CA GLY A 275 44.28 -27.21 -26.34
C GLY A 275 44.04 -27.91 -27.68
N ALA A 276 43.11 -27.44 -28.55
CA ALA A 276 42.67 -28.16 -29.73
C ALA A 276 42.92 -27.46 -31.09
N ARG A 277 43.88 -26.55 -31.15
CA ARG A 277 44.37 -25.96 -32.43
C ARG A 277 45.89 -25.90 -32.47
N GLY A 278 46.50 -27.04 -32.76
CA GLY A 278 47.92 -27.13 -33.00
C GLY A 278 48.30 -28.54 -33.39
N GLY A 279 48.10 -28.89 -34.66
CA GLY A 279 48.60 -30.18 -35.14
C GLY A 279 47.97 -30.61 -36.48
N LYS A 280 48.40 -30.07 -37.55
CA LYS A 280 48.74 -30.47 -38.89
C LYS A 280 48.40 -29.42 -39.89
#